data_c1f1a68f406203e2f42119deca798df7
#
_entry.id   c1f1a68f406203e2f42119deca798df7
#
_cell.length_a   1.000
_cell.length_b   1.000
_cell.length_c   1.000
_cell.angle_alpha   90.00
_cell.angle_beta   90.00
_cell.angle_gamma   90.00
#
_symmetry.space_group_name_H-M   'P 1'
#
loop_
_entity.id
_entity.type
_entity.pdbx_description
1 polymer ?
#
loop_
_entity_poly.entity_id
_entity_poly.type
_entity_poly.pdbx_seq_one_letter_code
_entity_poly.pdbx_strand_id
1 'polypeptide(L)'
;MAKTAGRQNKGSMPIMDNTRVIGVEAGKLPPQAVDIEEAVLGAVMLEKDAIYDVIEILKPDCFYKEAHAKIYQAVLDLSIREEPIDLLTVTQELRRKGILEEVGGPFYITQLTTRVMSSVHAEYHARIIYQKYIQRELIRISTTIQERAFDESVDVDDLLNSSEQAIFEITQGSLRKDIQPIGLLLKDAIENIQALSKHDGSLSGIPSGYTKLDRITAGWQPTDLIVIAARPSMGKTAFVLSMARNMAVDHGHGVALFSLEMSAQQLVKRMIVSETELDSDKIRSGKLAPYEWEQLDAKIAKLTEAPIYIDDTPALSVFEFRSKCRRMVMQYNISIAIIDYMQLMSWTGDTKGNREQEVSNISRSLKAIAKELNIPVIALSQLNRMVEGRSGGLQGKRPQLADLRESGAIEQDADIVVFIHRPEKYGFTEDHEGNSLRGFAEIIIAKHRNGALDDVPLTFKSQFAKFTEPENFSVSFGVPQIIGSKMNDEVVGIDAEYGNTSFPARERMSEESPF
;
A
#
# COMPACT_ATOMS: atom_id res chain seq x y z
N MET A 1 36.75 27.62 56.89
CA MET A 1 35.66 26.68 57.18
C MET A 1 35.11 26.16 55.85
N ALA A 2 35.47 24.94 55.50
CA ALA A 2 35.12 24.29 54.29
C ALA A 2 33.76 23.62 54.45
N LYS A 3 32.85 23.73 53.44
CA LYS A 3 31.69 22.87 53.28
C LYS A 3 31.80 22.16 51.94
N THR A 4 32.11 20.89 52.02
CA THR A 4 32.08 19.87 51.00
C THR A 4 30.65 19.66 50.50
N ALA A 5 30.42 19.86 49.19
CA ALA A 5 29.19 19.49 48.52
C ALA A 5 29.27 18.05 48.03
N GLY A 6 28.37 17.20 48.51
CA GLY A 6 28.28 15.81 48.14
C GLY A 6 27.77 15.64 46.71
N ARG A 7 28.47 14.82 45.96
CA ARG A 7 28.11 14.31 44.64
C ARG A 7 26.92 13.33 44.77
N GLN A 8 25.73 13.71 44.30
CA GLN A 8 24.62 12.78 44.17
C GLN A 8 24.87 11.84 43.00
N ASN A 9 24.91 10.58 43.33
CA ASN A 9 25.00 9.44 42.42
C ASN A 9 23.68 9.34 41.63
N LYS A 10 23.70 9.48 40.30
CA LYS A 10 22.57 9.18 39.44
C LYS A 10 22.36 7.68 39.45
N GLY A 11 21.30 7.24 40.12
CA GLY A 11 20.85 5.86 40.11
C GLY A 11 20.54 5.41 38.69
N SER A 12 21.19 4.33 38.29
CA SER A 12 20.80 3.52 37.13
C SER A 12 19.39 3.03 37.34
N MET A 13 18.51 3.29 36.38
CA MET A 13 17.19 2.62 36.32
C MET A 13 17.39 1.11 36.31
N PRO A 14 16.66 0.36 37.11
CA PRO A 14 16.70 -1.10 37.04
C PRO A 14 16.13 -1.54 35.70
N ILE A 15 16.89 -2.39 34.99
CA ILE A 15 16.42 -3.14 33.85
C ILE A 15 15.24 -3.98 34.36
N MET A 16 14.03 -3.66 33.91
CA MET A 16 12.83 -4.43 34.25
C MET A 16 12.99 -5.84 33.67
N ASP A 17 13.07 -6.78 34.57
CA ASP A 17 13.05 -8.23 34.32
C ASP A 17 11.74 -8.58 33.62
N ASN A 18 11.81 -8.92 32.33
CA ASN A 18 10.67 -9.21 31.45
C ASN A 18 9.84 -10.45 31.88
N THR A 19 10.23 -11.10 32.96
CA THR A 19 9.58 -12.31 33.48
C THR A 19 8.39 -12.06 34.43
N ARG A 20 8.06 -10.80 34.76
CA ARG A 20 7.10 -10.49 35.84
C ARG A 20 5.70 -10.05 35.44
N VAL A 21 5.33 -10.00 34.18
CA VAL A 21 4.03 -9.39 33.78
C VAL A 21 3.06 -10.35 33.07
N ILE A 22 3.26 -11.65 33.13
CA ILE A 22 2.26 -12.57 32.58
C ILE A 22 1.38 -13.10 33.71
N GLY A 23 0.25 -12.43 33.92
CA GLY A 23 -1.00 -12.84 34.55
C GLY A 23 -0.99 -13.97 35.59
N VAL A 24 -0.55 -13.66 36.81
CA VAL A 24 -0.65 -14.59 37.95
C VAL A 24 -2.08 -14.66 38.54
N GLU A 25 -3.03 -13.92 38.01
CA GLU A 25 -4.39 -13.85 38.63
C GLU A 25 -5.30 -15.06 38.35
N ALA A 26 -4.95 -16.00 37.48
CA ALA A 26 -5.84 -17.12 37.19
C ALA A 26 -5.25 -18.53 37.42
N GLY A 27 -4.04 -18.65 37.94
CA GLY A 27 -3.40 -19.97 38.12
C GLY A 27 -3.16 -20.74 36.80
N LYS A 28 -3.26 -20.08 35.65
CA LYS A 28 -3.04 -20.68 34.33
C LYS A 28 -1.61 -20.42 33.88
N LEU A 29 -0.92 -21.48 33.50
CA LEU A 29 0.39 -21.35 32.87
C LEU A 29 0.26 -20.63 31.51
N PRO A 30 1.21 -19.73 31.17
CA PRO A 30 1.25 -19.11 29.85
C PRO A 30 1.26 -20.15 28.72
N PRO A 31 0.67 -19.86 27.57
CA PRO A 31 0.71 -20.77 26.41
C PRO A 31 2.14 -21.12 26.02
N GLN A 32 2.50 -22.39 26.13
CA GLN A 32 3.85 -22.91 25.90
C GLN A 32 3.79 -24.27 25.20
N ALA A 33 4.90 -24.63 24.55
CA ALA A 33 5.09 -25.94 23.91
C ALA A 33 6.57 -26.35 23.97
N VAL A 34 7.10 -26.46 25.18
CA VAL A 34 8.53 -26.64 25.45
C VAL A 34 9.09 -27.87 24.76
N ASP A 35 8.35 -28.99 24.74
CA ASP A 35 8.80 -30.21 24.08
C ASP A 35 8.95 -30.04 22.56
N ILE A 36 8.09 -29.20 21.97
CA ILE A 36 8.16 -28.85 20.54
C ILE A 36 9.31 -27.88 20.26
N GLU A 37 9.60 -26.96 21.17
CA GLU A 37 10.77 -26.08 21.06
C GLU A 37 12.07 -26.91 21.07
N GLU A 38 12.18 -27.89 21.98
CA GLU A 38 13.33 -28.80 22.05
C GLU A 38 13.47 -29.63 20.76
N ALA A 39 12.34 -30.08 20.19
CA ALA A 39 12.34 -30.84 18.94
C ALA A 39 12.79 -29.99 17.74
N VAL A 40 12.35 -28.72 17.63
CA VAL A 40 12.77 -27.84 16.57
C VAL A 40 14.24 -27.49 16.66
N LEU A 41 14.74 -27.12 17.84
CA LEU A 41 16.18 -26.85 18.05
C LEU A 41 17.06 -28.05 17.72
N GLY A 42 16.63 -29.24 18.14
CA GLY A 42 17.34 -30.46 17.80
C GLY A 42 17.31 -30.79 16.31
N ALA A 43 16.18 -30.59 15.64
CA ALA A 43 16.04 -30.82 14.19
C ALA A 43 16.97 -29.93 13.38
N VAL A 44 17.05 -28.65 13.71
CA VAL A 44 17.92 -27.67 13.05
C VAL A 44 19.41 -27.99 13.22
N MET A 45 19.81 -28.62 14.35
CA MET A 45 21.20 -29.04 14.58
C MET A 45 21.54 -30.39 13.93
N LEU A 46 20.54 -31.21 13.58
CA LEU A 46 20.74 -32.51 12.95
C LEU A 46 20.65 -32.48 11.43
N GLU A 47 19.78 -31.63 10.88
CA GLU A 47 19.48 -31.58 9.46
C GLU A 47 19.71 -30.18 8.88
N LYS A 48 20.59 -30.13 7.89
CA LYS A 48 21.07 -28.87 7.32
C LYS A 48 19.97 -28.02 6.69
N ASP A 49 18.95 -28.67 6.12
CA ASP A 49 17.88 -27.97 5.38
C ASP A 49 16.73 -27.52 6.31
N ALA A 50 16.61 -28.11 7.50
CA ALA A 50 15.56 -27.76 8.46
C ALA A 50 15.59 -26.29 8.92
N ILE A 51 16.76 -25.63 8.88
CA ILE A 51 16.87 -24.22 9.25
C ILE A 51 16.12 -23.32 8.27
N TYR A 52 16.10 -23.63 6.98
CA TYR A 52 15.43 -22.82 5.97
C TYR A 52 13.92 -22.77 6.18
N ASP A 53 13.32 -23.90 6.57
CA ASP A 53 11.89 -24.00 6.87
C ASP A 53 11.49 -23.25 8.16
N VAL A 54 12.42 -23.20 9.12
CA VAL A 54 12.15 -22.62 10.45
C VAL A 54 12.44 -21.13 10.53
N ILE A 55 13.48 -20.64 9.83
CA ILE A 55 13.93 -19.24 9.89
C ILE A 55 12.88 -18.24 9.36
N GLU A 56 12.04 -18.70 8.43
CA GLU A 56 10.96 -17.87 7.88
C GLU A 56 9.81 -17.67 8.88
N ILE A 57 9.63 -18.62 9.81
CA ILE A 57 8.49 -18.68 10.74
C ILE A 57 8.88 -18.14 12.12
N LEU A 58 10.05 -18.54 12.64
CA LEU A 58 10.43 -18.26 14.01
C LEU A 58 11.46 -17.14 14.13
N LYS A 59 11.27 -16.36 15.20
CA LYS A 59 12.26 -15.43 15.74
C LYS A 59 12.66 -15.92 17.15
N PRO A 60 13.80 -15.46 17.71
CA PRO A 60 14.19 -15.83 19.08
C PRO A 60 13.09 -15.57 20.11
N ASP A 61 12.36 -14.47 19.99
CA ASP A 61 11.27 -14.08 20.89
C ASP A 61 10.06 -15.05 20.86
N CYS A 62 9.99 -15.91 19.83
CA CYS A 62 8.92 -16.91 19.75
C CYS A 62 9.06 -18.03 20.77
N PHE A 63 10.26 -18.26 21.30
CA PHE A 63 10.52 -19.31 22.27
C PHE A 63 10.08 -18.90 23.68
N TYR A 64 9.49 -19.84 24.39
CA TYR A 64 9.04 -19.62 25.77
C TYR A 64 10.21 -19.66 26.77
N LYS A 65 11.13 -20.65 26.61
CA LYS A 65 12.33 -20.72 27.42
C LYS A 65 13.40 -19.78 26.89
N GLU A 66 13.92 -18.91 27.76
CA GLU A 66 15.01 -18.00 27.44
C GLU A 66 16.26 -18.72 26.92
N ALA A 67 16.57 -19.88 27.51
CA ALA A 67 17.65 -20.73 27.02
C ALA A 67 17.46 -21.16 25.55
N HIS A 68 16.25 -21.51 25.14
CA HIS A 68 15.92 -21.86 23.76
C HIS A 68 16.05 -20.66 22.83
N ALA A 69 15.57 -19.48 23.24
CA ALA A 69 15.74 -18.24 22.50
C ALA A 69 17.23 -17.92 22.24
N LYS A 70 18.09 -18.06 23.27
CA LYS A 70 19.54 -17.86 23.17
C LYS A 70 20.22 -18.89 22.26
N ILE A 71 19.83 -20.16 22.33
CA ILE A 71 20.33 -21.21 21.44
C ILE A 71 19.92 -20.90 20.00
N TYR A 72 18.65 -20.56 19.77
CA TYR A 72 18.16 -20.22 18.43
C TYR A 72 18.84 -18.98 17.87
N GLN A 73 19.11 -17.97 18.69
CA GLN A 73 19.89 -16.80 18.27
C GLN A 73 21.31 -17.19 17.82
N ALA A 74 21.95 -18.13 18.50
CA ALA A 74 23.27 -18.64 18.08
C ALA A 74 23.19 -19.38 16.73
N VAL A 75 22.13 -20.15 16.52
CA VAL A 75 21.83 -20.81 15.24
C VAL A 75 21.64 -19.79 14.11
N LEU A 76 20.89 -18.73 14.36
CA LEU A 76 20.69 -17.65 13.37
C LEU A 76 22.00 -16.94 13.01
N ASP A 77 22.85 -16.66 13.99
CA ASP A 77 24.13 -16.00 13.76
C ASP A 77 25.10 -16.87 12.94
N LEU A 78 25.08 -18.21 13.14
CA LEU A 78 25.81 -19.15 12.31
C LEU A 78 25.24 -19.18 10.88
N SER A 79 23.91 -19.20 10.74
CA SER A 79 23.24 -19.16 9.43
C SER A 79 23.59 -17.90 8.64
N ILE A 80 23.60 -16.73 9.28
CA ILE A 80 23.95 -15.45 8.63
C ILE A 80 25.39 -15.45 8.13
N ARG A 81 26.30 -16.16 8.84
CA ARG A 81 27.71 -16.29 8.45
C ARG A 81 27.96 -17.43 7.47
N GLU A 82 26.92 -18.13 7.04
CA GLU A 82 27.00 -19.32 6.19
C GLU A 82 27.89 -20.43 6.77
N GLU A 83 28.02 -20.47 8.10
CA GLU A 83 28.74 -21.51 8.84
C GLU A 83 27.87 -22.75 9.04
N PRO A 84 28.43 -23.98 9.08
CA PRO A 84 27.67 -25.18 9.35
C PRO A 84 26.94 -25.08 10.70
N ILE A 85 25.69 -25.56 10.73
CA ILE A 85 24.86 -25.59 11.94
C ILE A 85 24.81 -27.05 12.42
N ASP A 86 25.55 -27.35 13.44
CA ASP A 86 25.59 -28.64 14.10
C ASP A 86 25.85 -28.51 15.62
N LEU A 87 25.79 -29.62 16.33
CA LEU A 87 26.01 -29.67 17.77
C LEU A 87 27.33 -28.99 18.21
N LEU A 88 28.41 -29.15 17.44
CA LEU A 88 29.73 -28.63 17.79
C LEU A 88 29.83 -27.14 17.54
N THR A 89 29.39 -26.70 16.38
CA THR A 89 29.44 -25.28 15.98
C THR A 89 28.53 -24.42 16.87
N VAL A 90 27.31 -24.87 17.17
CA VAL A 90 26.40 -24.20 18.10
C VAL A 90 26.99 -24.13 19.51
N THR A 91 27.57 -25.23 20.02
CA THR A 91 28.22 -25.22 21.32
C THR A 91 29.42 -24.28 21.37
N GLN A 92 30.21 -24.20 20.30
CA GLN A 92 31.35 -23.30 20.19
C GLN A 92 30.88 -21.84 20.14
N GLU A 93 29.82 -21.54 19.40
CA GLU A 93 29.27 -20.18 19.31
C GLU A 93 28.72 -19.70 20.66
N LEU A 94 27.98 -20.56 21.39
CA LEU A 94 27.47 -20.27 22.72
C LEU A 94 28.63 -20.05 23.73
N ARG A 95 29.74 -20.81 23.59
CA ARG A 95 30.95 -20.62 24.40
C ARG A 95 31.63 -19.28 24.06
N ARG A 96 31.72 -18.93 22.76
CA ARG A 96 32.28 -17.66 22.30
C ARG A 96 31.52 -16.47 22.87
N LYS A 97 30.20 -16.58 22.97
CA LYS A 97 29.32 -15.57 23.57
C LYS A 97 29.33 -15.58 25.11
N GLY A 98 29.94 -16.55 25.75
CA GLY A 98 30.01 -16.68 27.21
C GLY A 98 28.70 -17.10 27.88
N ILE A 99 27.71 -17.62 27.11
CA ILE A 99 26.35 -17.97 27.59
C ILE A 99 26.11 -19.48 27.64
N LEU A 100 27.11 -20.32 27.35
CA LEU A 100 26.95 -21.77 27.27
C LEU A 100 26.43 -22.40 28.57
N GLU A 101 26.94 -21.98 29.72
CA GLU A 101 26.50 -22.53 31.03
C GLU A 101 25.08 -22.03 31.38
N GLU A 102 24.72 -20.84 30.97
CA GLU A 102 23.39 -20.26 31.20
C GLU A 102 22.28 -21.00 30.43
N VAL A 103 22.59 -21.53 29.25
CA VAL A 103 21.63 -22.34 28.47
C VAL A 103 21.58 -23.80 28.86
N GLY A 104 22.34 -24.24 29.89
CA GLY A 104 22.33 -25.60 30.41
C GLY A 104 23.56 -26.44 30.03
N GLY A 105 24.61 -25.80 29.52
CA GLY A 105 25.89 -26.43 29.19
C GLY A 105 25.85 -27.38 27.99
N PRO A 106 27.00 -28.00 27.65
CA PRO A 106 27.12 -28.89 26.49
C PRO A 106 26.20 -30.14 26.57
N PHE A 107 25.92 -30.57 27.78
CA PHE A 107 25.03 -31.73 28.01
C PHE A 107 23.61 -31.43 27.52
N TYR A 108 23.09 -30.25 27.82
CA TYR A 108 21.75 -29.86 27.40
C TYR A 108 21.64 -29.78 25.87
N ILE A 109 22.64 -29.19 25.20
CA ILE A 109 22.66 -29.10 23.73
C ILE A 109 22.66 -30.53 23.11
N THR A 110 23.43 -31.47 23.69
CA THR A 110 23.42 -32.89 23.27
C THR A 110 22.05 -33.52 23.50
N GLN A 111 21.39 -33.22 24.62
CA GLN A 111 20.06 -33.74 24.92
C GLN A 111 19.02 -33.28 23.89
N LEU A 112 19.08 -32.03 23.39
CA LEU A 112 18.19 -31.53 22.36
C LEU A 112 18.27 -32.37 21.07
N THR A 113 19.48 -32.74 20.65
CA THR A 113 19.67 -33.53 19.43
C THR A 113 19.21 -34.99 19.59
N THR A 114 19.27 -35.57 20.81
CA THR A 114 18.85 -36.96 21.05
C THR A 114 17.34 -37.16 21.17
N ARG A 115 16.58 -36.08 21.39
CA ARG A 115 15.10 -36.12 21.50
C ARG A 115 14.37 -36.05 20.17
N VAL A 116 15.07 -35.73 19.09
CA VAL A 116 14.46 -35.60 17.75
C VAL A 116 14.23 -36.97 17.15
N MET A 117 12.97 -37.32 16.90
CA MET A 117 12.62 -38.56 16.19
C MET A 117 12.61 -38.42 14.68
N SER A 118 12.34 -37.20 14.16
CA SER A 118 12.30 -36.87 12.74
C SER A 118 12.29 -35.35 12.52
N SER A 119 13.06 -34.89 11.56
CA SER A 119 13.10 -33.48 11.12
C SER A 119 12.00 -33.13 10.11
N VAL A 120 11.35 -34.13 9.51
CA VAL A 120 10.32 -34.00 8.44
C VAL A 120 9.18 -33.07 8.82
N HIS A 121 8.95 -32.79 10.10
CA HIS A 121 7.88 -31.94 10.58
C HIS A 121 8.38 -30.61 11.22
N ALA A 122 9.62 -30.21 10.96
CA ALA A 122 10.20 -28.99 11.56
C ALA A 122 9.36 -27.74 11.30
N GLU A 123 8.86 -27.56 10.08
CA GLU A 123 7.96 -26.47 9.71
C GLU A 123 6.66 -26.48 10.51
N TYR A 124 6.01 -27.63 10.61
CA TYR A 124 4.76 -27.78 11.37
C TYR A 124 4.97 -27.48 12.87
N HIS A 125 6.07 -27.95 13.43
CA HIS A 125 6.46 -27.66 14.81
C HIS A 125 6.76 -26.17 15.01
N ALA A 126 7.44 -25.53 14.07
CA ALA A 126 7.68 -24.08 14.08
C ALA A 126 6.36 -23.29 14.09
N ARG A 127 5.38 -23.68 13.28
CA ARG A 127 4.05 -23.07 13.27
C ARG A 127 3.32 -23.19 14.62
N ILE A 128 3.47 -24.31 15.34
CA ILE A 128 2.89 -24.47 16.69
C ILE A 128 3.57 -23.52 17.68
N ILE A 129 4.90 -23.43 17.67
CA ILE A 129 5.63 -22.48 18.54
C ILE A 129 5.17 -21.06 18.26
N TYR A 130 5.05 -20.67 16.99
CA TYR A 130 4.57 -19.35 16.58
C TYR A 130 3.13 -19.08 17.05
N GLN A 131 2.22 -20.05 16.96
CA GLN A 131 0.87 -19.92 17.51
C GLN A 131 0.88 -19.67 19.03
N LYS A 132 1.76 -20.38 19.78
CA LYS A 132 1.91 -20.15 21.22
C LYS A 132 2.49 -18.77 21.53
N TYR A 133 3.40 -18.28 20.71
CA TYR A 133 3.94 -16.93 20.80
C TYR A 133 2.83 -15.89 20.59
N ILE A 134 2.02 -16.01 19.53
CA ILE A 134 0.88 -15.10 19.29
C ILE A 134 -0.07 -15.09 20.48
N GLN A 135 -0.38 -16.27 21.06
CA GLN A 135 -1.25 -16.35 22.25
C GLN A 135 -0.64 -15.59 23.43
N ARG A 136 0.67 -15.67 23.67
CA ARG A 136 1.37 -14.93 24.72
C ARG A 136 1.35 -13.43 24.47
N GLU A 137 1.61 -13.01 23.23
CA GLU A 137 1.57 -11.59 22.85
C GLU A 137 0.17 -10.98 22.99
N LEU A 138 -0.88 -11.72 22.61
CA LEU A 138 -2.27 -11.28 22.85
C LEU A 138 -2.58 -11.12 24.33
N ILE A 139 -2.10 -12.04 25.19
CA ILE A 139 -2.26 -11.91 26.64
C ILE A 139 -1.50 -10.68 27.15
N ARG A 140 -0.25 -10.48 26.73
CA ARG A 140 0.58 -9.33 27.11
C ARG A 140 -0.10 -8.02 26.74
N ILE A 141 -0.57 -7.88 25.49
CA ILE A 141 -1.25 -6.69 25.00
C ILE A 141 -2.54 -6.46 25.77
N SER A 142 -3.35 -7.49 26.00
CA SER A 142 -4.59 -7.37 26.78
C SER A 142 -4.32 -6.87 28.21
N THR A 143 -3.25 -7.34 28.86
CA THR A 143 -2.84 -6.86 30.18
C THR A 143 -2.43 -5.40 30.14
N THR A 144 -1.63 -4.99 29.15
CA THR A 144 -1.22 -3.59 28.98
C THR A 144 -2.41 -2.68 28.70
N ILE A 145 -3.37 -3.13 27.87
CA ILE A 145 -4.62 -2.38 27.62
C ILE A 145 -5.39 -2.23 28.92
N GLN A 146 -5.52 -3.30 29.71
CA GLN A 146 -6.22 -3.28 30.98
C GLN A 146 -5.56 -2.31 31.97
N GLU A 147 -4.23 -2.37 32.13
CA GLU A 147 -3.48 -1.47 33.02
C GLU A 147 -3.67 -0.01 32.64
N ARG A 148 -3.56 0.32 31.35
CA ARG A 148 -3.74 1.68 30.84
C ARG A 148 -5.19 2.17 30.92
N ALA A 149 -6.17 1.28 30.84
CA ALA A 149 -7.58 1.61 30.96
C ALA A 149 -7.98 2.00 32.41
N PHE A 150 -7.21 1.56 33.41
CA PHE A 150 -7.38 2.00 34.81
C PHE A 150 -6.64 3.29 35.13
N ASP A 151 -5.79 3.78 34.23
CA ASP A 151 -5.06 5.04 34.41
C ASP A 151 -5.91 6.21 33.88
N GLU A 152 -6.51 6.97 34.78
CA GLU A 152 -7.34 8.13 34.47
C GLU A 152 -6.60 9.27 33.75
N SER A 153 -5.26 9.23 33.70
CA SER A 153 -4.45 10.23 32.98
C SER A 153 -4.32 9.95 31.49
N VAL A 154 -4.67 8.76 31.02
CA VAL A 154 -4.58 8.35 29.62
C VAL A 154 -5.83 8.75 28.86
N ASP A 155 -5.65 9.46 27.74
CA ASP A 155 -6.76 9.78 26.84
C ASP A 155 -7.33 8.51 26.19
N VAL A 156 -8.67 8.42 26.11
CA VAL A 156 -9.36 7.24 25.59
C VAL A 156 -9.03 6.99 24.12
N ASP A 157 -8.91 8.05 23.33
CA ASP A 157 -8.57 7.94 21.90
C ASP A 157 -7.14 7.45 21.71
N ASP A 158 -6.18 7.90 22.55
CA ASP A 158 -4.81 7.41 22.56
C ASP A 158 -4.73 5.94 23.00
N LEU A 159 -5.55 5.54 23.96
CA LEU A 159 -5.64 4.14 24.39
C LEU A 159 -6.16 3.24 23.27
N LEU A 160 -7.23 3.65 22.58
CA LEU A 160 -7.80 2.91 21.45
C LEU A 160 -6.77 2.76 20.31
N ASN A 161 -6.17 3.88 19.88
CA ASN A 161 -5.18 3.88 18.81
C ASN A 161 -3.98 2.98 19.11
N SER A 162 -3.43 3.06 20.33
CA SER A 162 -2.29 2.22 20.73
C SER A 162 -2.65 0.74 20.85
N SER A 163 -3.89 0.43 21.24
CA SER A 163 -4.39 -0.95 21.33
C SER A 163 -4.56 -1.57 19.94
N GLU A 164 -5.15 -0.83 19.01
CA GLU A 164 -5.29 -1.25 17.62
C GLU A 164 -3.93 -1.47 16.96
N GLN A 165 -2.98 -0.56 17.19
CA GLN A 165 -1.62 -0.70 16.67
C GLN A 165 -0.94 -1.96 17.18
N ALA A 166 -1.02 -2.24 18.48
CA ALA A 166 -0.38 -3.41 19.08
C ALA A 166 -0.96 -4.73 18.53
N ILE A 167 -2.30 -4.81 18.36
CA ILE A 167 -2.96 -5.97 17.74
C ILE A 167 -2.55 -6.12 16.27
N PHE A 168 -2.43 -4.99 15.57
CA PHE A 168 -2.02 -4.96 14.17
C PHE A 168 -0.60 -5.50 13.95
N GLU A 169 0.37 -5.11 14.78
CA GLU A 169 1.75 -5.59 14.67
C GLU A 169 1.84 -7.12 14.77
N ILE A 170 1.03 -7.74 15.64
CA ILE A 170 0.92 -9.20 15.71
C ILE A 170 0.36 -9.77 14.39
N THR A 171 -0.70 -9.13 13.86
CA THR A 171 -1.38 -9.62 12.66
C THR A 171 -0.49 -9.51 11.43
N GLN A 172 0.27 -8.42 11.29
CA GLN A 172 1.22 -8.26 10.18
C GLN A 172 2.34 -9.31 10.20
N GLY A 173 2.81 -9.67 11.40
CA GLY A 173 3.79 -10.75 11.55
C GLY A 173 3.26 -12.12 11.07
N SER A 174 1.93 -12.31 11.12
CA SER A 174 1.25 -13.57 10.72
C SER A 174 0.89 -13.63 9.23
N LEU A 175 0.82 -12.49 8.54
CA LEU A 175 0.37 -12.37 7.14
C LEU A 175 1.53 -12.47 6.13
N ARG A 176 2.59 -13.19 6.42
CA ARG A 176 3.53 -13.56 5.34
C ARG A 176 2.78 -14.49 4.38
N LYS A 177 2.46 -13.99 3.19
CA LYS A 177 1.93 -14.82 2.10
C LYS A 177 2.95 -15.91 1.82
N ASP A 178 2.52 -17.15 1.85
CA ASP A 178 3.35 -18.29 1.44
C ASP A 178 3.91 -18.01 0.03
N ILE A 179 5.18 -18.37 -0.17
CA ILE A 179 5.80 -18.31 -1.49
C ILE A 179 5.03 -19.30 -2.37
N GLN A 180 4.35 -18.77 -3.39
CA GLN A 180 3.58 -19.59 -4.31
C GLN A 180 4.42 -19.98 -5.52
N PRO A 181 4.44 -21.26 -5.92
CA PRO A 181 5.09 -21.68 -7.15
C PRO A 181 4.48 -20.95 -8.36
N ILE A 182 5.33 -20.49 -9.28
CA ILE A 182 4.91 -19.73 -10.47
C ILE A 182 3.82 -20.46 -11.29
N GLY A 183 3.81 -21.79 -11.27
CA GLY A 183 2.82 -22.58 -12.01
C GLY A 183 1.37 -22.35 -11.57
N LEU A 184 1.11 -22.10 -10.28
CA LEU A 184 -0.23 -21.75 -9.79
C LEU A 184 -0.60 -20.33 -10.24
N LEU A 185 0.33 -19.39 -10.09
CA LEU A 185 0.11 -17.99 -10.48
C LEU A 185 -0.10 -17.83 -12.00
N LEU A 186 0.58 -18.65 -12.83
CA LEU A 186 0.41 -18.67 -14.27
C LEU A 186 -1.01 -19.11 -14.67
N LYS A 187 -1.55 -20.11 -13.98
CA LYS A 187 -2.91 -20.59 -14.25
C LYS A 187 -3.93 -19.49 -14.01
N ASP A 188 -3.86 -18.84 -12.85
CA ASP A 188 -4.76 -17.73 -12.49
C ASP A 188 -4.60 -16.55 -13.47
N ALA A 189 -3.36 -16.22 -13.88
CA ALA A 189 -3.10 -15.16 -14.85
C ALA A 189 -3.69 -15.48 -16.24
N ILE A 190 -3.57 -16.72 -16.70
CA ILE A 190 -4.13 -17.17 -17.99
C ILE A 190 -5.67 -17.13 -17.94
N GLU A 191 -6.29 -17.60 -16.86
CA GLU A 191 -7.73 -17.54 -16.67
C GLU A 191 -8.25 -16.09 -16.71
N ASN A 192 -7.53 -15.16 -16.05
CA ASN A 192 -7.86 -13.74 -16.10
C ASN A 192 -7.72 -13.15 -17.52
N ILE A 193 -6.65 -13.46 -18.25
CA ILE A 193 -6.48 -13.02 -19.65
C ILE A 193 -7.59 -13.57 -20.54
N GLN A 194 -7.98 -14.84 -20.36
CA GLN A 194 -9.07 -15.44 -21.12
C GLN A 194 -10.44 -14.82 -20.79
N ALA A 195 -10.67 -14.45 -19.52
CA ALA A 195 -11.89 -13.76 -19.12
C ALA A 195 -11.99 -12.38 -19.78
N LEU A 196 -10.88 -11.60 -19.80
CA LEU A 196 -10.81 -10.30 -20.46
C LEU A 196 -11.02 -10.42 -21.99
N SER A 197 -10.47 -11.44 -22.62
CA SER A 197 -10.61 -11.64 -24.09
C SER A 197 -12.03 -11.97 -24.55
N LYS A 198 -12.89 -12.46 -23.66
CA LYS A 198 -14.31 -12.79 -23.96
C LYS A 198 -15.23 -11.57 -23.93
N HIS A 199 -14.79 -10.47 -23.33
CA HIS A 199 -15.55 -9.24 -23.24
C HIS A 199 -14.91 -8.17 -24.12
N ASP A 200 -15.31 -8.11 -25.38
CA ASP A 200 -14.85 -7.12 -26.36
C ASP A 200 -15.09 -5.70 -25.82
N GLY A 201 -14.02 -4.95 -25.53
CA GLY A 201 -14.08 -3.57 -25.03
C GLY A 201 -14.18 -3.40 -23.50
N SER A 202 -14.14 -4.47 -22.69
CA SER A 202 -14.10 -4.33 -21.23
C SER A 202 -12.70 -3.93 -20.73
N LEU A 203 -12.67 -2.95 -19.84
CA LEU A 203 -11.45 -2.55 -19.14
C LEU A 203 -11.09 -3.63 -18.11
N SER A 204 -9.80 -3.84 -17.89
CA SER A 204 -9.32 -4.78 -16.87
C SER A 204 -9.49 -4.24 -15.44
N GLY A 205 -9.49 -2.91 -15.29
CA GLY A 205 -9.66 -2.18 -14.04
C GLY A 205 -10.98 -1.42 -13.96
N ILE A 206 -11.15 -0.65 -12.90
CA ILE A 206 -12.33 0.19 -12.66
C ILE A 206 -12.26 1.41 -13.59
N PRO A 207 -13.27 1.64 -14.45
CA PRO A 207 -13.28 2.77 -15.37
C PRO A 207 -13.30 4.10 -14.62
N SER A 208 -12.53 5.09 -15.06
CA SER A 208 -12.59 6.46 -14.54
C SER A 208 -13.80 7.24 -15.09
N GLY A 209 -14.36 6.76 -16.20
CA GLY A 209 -15.41 7.42 -16.97
C GLY A 209 -14.88 8.53 -17.90
N TYR A 210 -13.57 8.55 -18.14
CA TYR A 210 -12.93 9.38 -19.15
C TYR A 210 -12.23 8.48 -20.17
N THR A 211 -12.75 8.43 -21.40
CA THR A 211 -12.37 7.45 -22.42
C THR A 211 -10.87 7.42 -22.71
N LYS A 212 -10.22 8.59 -22.83
CA LYS A 212 -8.78 8.64 -23.09
C LYS A 212 -7.97 8.19 -21.88
N LEU A 213 -8.37 8.57 -20.66
CA LEU A 213 -7.71 8.13 -19.43
C LEU A 213 -7.82 6.62 -19.24
N ASP A 214 -9.03 6.07 -19.45
CA ASP A 214 -9.29 4.65 -19.34
C ASP A 214 -8.54 3.83 -20.40
N ARG A 215 -8.36 4.37 -21.60
CA ARG A 215 -7.55 3.72 -22.65
C ARG A 215 -6.07 3.60 -22.25
N ILE A 216 -5.51 4.61 -21.56
CA ILE A 216 -4.08 4.61 -21.16
C ILE A 216 -3.87 3.73 -19.92
N THR A 217 -4.79 3.78 -18.95
CA THR A 217 -4.66 3.07 -17.67
C THR A 217 -5.27 1.67 -17.70
N ALA A 218 -6.07 1.34 -18.72
CA ALA A 218 -6.95 0.18 -18.75
C ALA A 218 -7.92 0.13 -17.55
N GLY A 219 -8.27 1.31 -16.99
CA GLY A 219 -8.99 1.48 -15.72
C GLY A 219 -8.07 1.41 -14.49
N TRP A 220 -8.60 1.74 -13.32
CA TRP A 220 -7.86 1.67 -12.06
C TRP A 220 -7.69 0.22 -11.63
N GLN A 221 -6.44 -0.25 -11.58
CA GLN A 221 -6.15 -1.66 -11.29
C GLN A 221 -6.23 -1.96 -9.79
N PRO A 222 -6.73 -3.13 -9.39
CA PRO A 222 -6.65 -3.58 -7.99
C PRO A 222 -5.22 -3.51 -7.46
N THR A 223 -5.07 -3.24 -6.18
CA THR A 223 -3.78 -3.09 -5.49
C THR A 223 -2.97 -1.84 -5.79
N ASP A 224 -3.38 -1.01 -6.77
CA ASP A 224 -2.62 0.19 -7.13
C ASP A 224 -2.87 1.35 -6.16
N LEU A 225 -1.80 2.08 -5.88
CA LEU A 225 -1.85 3.40 -5.26
C LEU A 225 -1.74 4.46 -6.35
N ILE A 226 -2.82 5.20 -6.55
CA ILE A 226 -2.92 6.30 -7.51
C ILE A 226 -2.82 7.62 -6.74
N VAL A 227 -1.87 8.47 -7.10
CA VAL A 227 -1.73 9.79 -6.50
C VAL A 227 -2.15 10.85 -7.50
N ILE A 228 -3.20 11.62 -7.15
CA ILE A 228 -3.66 12.76 -7.97
C ILE A 228 -3.25 14.05 -7.27
N ALA A 229 -2.34 14.79 -7.88
CA ALA A 229 -1.79 15.98 -7.26
C ALA A 229 -2.07 17.24 -8.07
N ALA A 230 -2.33 18.34 -7.36
CA ALA A 230 -2.57 19.64 -7.96
C ALA A 230 -2.26 20.77 -6.99
N ARG A 231 -2.07 21.99 -7.53
CA ARG A 231 -2.09 23.21 -6.72
C ARG A 231 -3.53 23.52 -6.24
N PRO A 232 -3.70 24.27 -5.15
CA PRO A 232 -5.02 24.74 -4.71
C PRO A 232 -5.80 25.40 -5.86
N SER A 233 -7.11 25.25 -5.85
CA SER A 233 -8.03 25.81 -6.85
C SER A 233 -7.92 25.26 -8.27
N MET A 234 -7.10 24.25 -8.53
CA MET A 234 -7.05 23.55 -9.83
C MET A 234 -8.24 22.62 -10.08
N GLY A 235 -9.04 22.32 -9.04
CA GLY A 235 -10.23 21.49 -9.16
C GLY A 235 -10.01 20.03 -8.78
N LYS A 236 -9.01 19.73 -7.93
CA LYS A 236 -8.68 18.37 -7.47
C LYS A 236 -9.91 17.60 -6.94
N THR A 237 -10.60 18.15 -5.94
CA THR A 237 -11.83 17.56 -5.39
C THR A 237 -12.94 17.45 -6.45
N ALA A 238 -13.10 18.46 -7.34
CA ALA A 238 -14.09 18.41 -8.41
C ALA A 238 -13.83 17.29 -9.42
N PHE A 239 -12.56 17.05 -9.78
CA PHE A 239 -12.16 15.95 -10.66
C PHE A 239 -12.54 14.60 -10.06
N VAL A 240 -12.19 14.40 -8.80
CA VAL A 240 -12.46 13.15 -8.10
C VAL A 240 -13.95 12.92 -7.88
N LEU A 241 -14.73 13.97 -7.58
CA LEU A 241 -16.19 13.84 -7.47
C LEU A 241 -16.84 13.51 -8.81
N SER A 242 -16.38 14.10 -9.92
CA SER A 242 -16.85 13.75 -11.27
C SER A 242 -16.52 12.30 -11.60
N MET A 243 -15.31 11.84 -11.28
CA MET A 243 -14.87 10.48 -11.47
C MET A 243 -15.65 9.49 -10.58
N ALA A 244 -15.84 9.79 -9.29
CA ALA A 244 -16.62 8.99 -8.36
C ALA A 244 -18.07 8.80 -8.84
N ARG A 245 -18.66 9.89 -9.35
CA ARG A 245 -19.99 9.83 -9.97
C ARG A 245 -20.00 8.92 -11.20
N ASN A 246 -19.04 9.05 -12.10
CA ASN A 246 -18.95 8.20 -13.29
C ASN A 246 -18.80 6.72 -12.91
N MET A 247 -17.90 6.40 -11.98
CA MET A 247 -17.69 5.03 -11.50
C MET A 247 -18.95 4.43 -10.89
N ALA A 248 -19.67 5.19 -10.06
CA ALA A 248 -20.81 4.66 -9.32
C ALA A 248 -22.11 4.68 -10.13
N VAL A 249 -22.39 5.79 -10.85
CA VAL A 249 -23.67 5.95 -11.57
C VAL A 249 -23.65 5.26 -12.94
N ASP A 250 -22.56 5.42 -13.69
CA ASP A 250 -22.51 4.92 -15.06
C ASP A 250 -22.02 3.46 -15.12
N HIS A 251 -21.19 3.05 -14.15
CA HIS A 251 -20.57 1.71 -14.14
C HIS A 251 -20.94 0.85 -12.92
N GLY A 252 -21.68 1.38 -11.94
CA GLY A 252 -22.19 0.61 -10.79
C GLY A 252 -21.13 0.15 -9.78
N HIS A 253 -19.93 0.73 -9.82
CA HIS A 253 -18.86 0.39 -8.88
C HIS A 253 -19.05 1.09 -7.53
N GLY A 254 -18.88 0.34 -6.42
CA GLY A 254 -18.90 0.92 -5.07
C GLY A 254 -17.69 1.81 -4.81
N VAL A 255 -17.93 3.07 -4.45
CA VAL A 255 -16.90 4.07 -4.19
C VAL A 255 -16.94 4.53 -2.73
N ALA A 256 -15.83 4.41 -2.01
CA ALA A 256 -15.65 5.02 -0.70
C ALA A 256 -14.87 6.34 -0.84
N LEU A 257 -15.42 7.44 -0.34
CA LEU A 257 -14.81 8.76 -0.37
C LEU A 257 -14.54 9.25 1.06
N PHE A 258 -13.28 9.38 1.41
CA PHE A 258 -12.81 9.92 2.69
C PHE A 258 -12.41 11.38 2.50
N SER A 259 -13.16 12.28 3.12
CA SER A 259 -12.92 13.73 3.02
C SER A 259 -12.43 14.30 4.34
N LEU A 260 -11.17 14.67 4.38
CA LEU A 260 -10.53 15.23 5.58
C LEU A 260 -10.59 16.77 5.63
N GLU A 261 -10.95 17.40 4.51
CA GLU A 261 -11.02 18.87 4.38
C GLU A 261 -12.46 19.39 4.38
N MET A 262 -13.39 18.64 3.79
CA MET A 262 -14.76 19.10 3.55
C MET A 262 -15.78 18.19 4.19
N SER A 263 -16.87 18.75 4.72
CA SER A 263 -17.97 17.95 5.24
C SER A 263 -18.73 17.19 4.14
N ALA A 264 -19.32 16.05 4.49
CA ALA A 264 -20.13 15.21 3.60
C ALA A 264 -21.22 16.03 2.89
N GLN A 265 -21.89 16.91 3.63
CA GLN A 265 -22.93 17.79 3.07
C GLN A 265 -22.39 18.74 1.99
N GLN A 266 -21.16 19.26 2.13
CA GLN A 266 -20.55 20.12 1.13
C GLN A 266 -20.21 19.35 -0.14
N LEU A 267 -19.72 18.11 0.00
CA LEU A 267 -19.43 17.24 -1.13
C LEU A 267 -20.69 16.85 -1.88
N VAL A 268 -21.74 16.42 -1.17
CA VAL A 268 -23.03 16.09 -1.77
C VAL A 268 -23.63 17.28 -2.52
N LYS A 269 -23.59 18.50 -1.96
CA LYS A 269 -24.03 19.72 -2.68
C LYS A 269 -23.24 19.95 -3.96
N ARG A 270 -21.91 19.74 -3.96
CA ARG A 270 -21.10 19.83 -5.18
C ARG A 270 -21.46 18.77 -6.21
N MET A 271 -21.73 17.54 -5.77
CA MET A 271 -22.19 16.49 -6.67
C MET A 271 -23.55 16.82 -7.29
N ILE A 272 -24.48 17.36 -6.50
CA ILE A 272 -25.79 17.82 -6.99
C ILE A 272 -25.61 18.91 -8.06
N VAL A 273 -24.81 19.96 -7.80
CA VAL A 273 -24.51 21.02 -8.78
C VAL A 273 -23.91 20.43 -10.06
N SER A 274 -22.96 19.53 -9.92
CA SER A 274 -22.29 18.87 -11.05
C SER A 274 -23.23 18.01 -11.89
N GLU A 275 -24.17 17.28 -11.26
CA GLU A 275 -25.10 16.39 -11.94
C GLU A 275 -26.27 17.14 -12.56
N THR A 276 -26.83 18.11 -11.83
CA THR A 276 -28.00 18.84 -12.30
C THR A 276 -27.67 19.94 -13.30
N GLU A 277 -26.42 20.45 -13.27
CA GLU A 277 -25.97 21.63 -14.01
C GLU A 277 -26.83 22.86 -13.71
N LEU A 278 -27.35 22.97 -12.47
CA LEU A 278 -28.02 24.13 -11.95
C LEU A 278 -27.02 25.07 -11.31
N ASP A 279 -27.37 26.37 -11.30
CA ASP A 279 -26.51 27.39 -10.72
C ASP A 279 -26.22 27.12 -9.24
N SER A 280 -24.94 27.13 -8.90
CA SER A 280 -24.45 26.88 -7.53
C SER A 280 -25.01 27.86 -6.50
N ASP A 281 -25.21 29.12 -6.86
CA ASP A 281 -25.73 30.14 -5.95
C ASP A 281 -27.23 29.97 -5.72
N LYS A 282 -27.99 29.48 -6.70
CA LYS A 282 -29.40 29.15 -6.55
C LYS A 282 -29.58 27.96 -5.62
N ILE A 283 -28.78 26.90 -5.79
CA ILE A 283 -28.80 25.71 -4.90
C ILE A 283 -28.42 26.11 -3.48
N ARG A 284 -27.37 26.95 -3.33
CA ARG A 284 -26.92 27.41 -2.00
C ARG A 284 -27.97 28.26 -1.27
N SER A 285 -28.66 29.12 -2.02
CA SER A 285 -29.68 30.02 -1.47
C SER A 285 -31.07 29.39 -1.38
N GLY A 286 -31.30 28.21 -1.96
CA GLY A 286 -32.61 27.56 -2.05
C GLY A 286 -33.60 28.25 -2.98
N LYS A 287 -33.14 29.21 -3.83
CA LYS A 287 -33.99 29.99 -4.73
C LYS A 287 -34.08 29.34 -6.11
N LEU A 288 -34.65 28.14 -6.16
CA LEU A 288 -34.92 27.43 -7.40
C LEU A 288 -36.33 27.73 -7.90
N ALA A 289 -36.50 27.90 -9.22
CA ALA A 289 -37.80 27.97 -9.83
C ALA A 289 -38.51 26.61 -9.84
N PRO A 290 -39.86 26.50 -9.95
CA PRO A 290 -40.57 25.23 -9.92
C PRO A 290 -40.02 24.19 -10.91
N TYR A 291 -39.72 24.62 -12.16
CA TYR A 291 -39.14 23.71 -13.17
C TYR A 291 -37.69 23.24 -12.82
N GLU A 292 -36.94 24.05 -12.08
CA GLU A 292 -35.59 23.71 -11.64
C GLU A 292 -35.66 22.62 -10.52
N TRP A 293 -36.71 22.64 -9.71
CA TRP A 293 -36.98 21.58 -8.74
C TRP A 293 -37.32 20.24 -9.43
N GLU A 294 -38.15 20.26 -10.47
CA GLU A 294 -38.45 19.07 -11.26
C GLU A 294 -37.19 18.51 -11.96
N GLN A 295 -36.36 19.40 -12.50
CA GLN A 295 -35.08 19.01 -13.11
C GLN A 295 -34.12 18.39 -12.07
N LEU A 296 -34.08 18.98 -10.87
CA LEU A 296 -33.26 18.49 -9.77
C LEU A 296 -33.69 17.09 -9.35
N ASP A 297 -34.98 16.87 -9.10
CA ASP A 297 -35.53 15.58 -8.69
C ASP A 297 -35.27 14.50 -9.75
N ALA A 298 -35.48 14.81 -11.02
CA ALA A 298 -35.26 13.87 -12.12
C ALA A 298 -33.79 13.43 -12.26
N LYS A 299 -32.84 14.35 -12.07
CA LYS A 299 -31.40 14.06 -12.21
C LYS A 299 -30.80 13.42 -10.98
N ILE A 300 -31.29 13.76 -9.77
CA ILE A 300 -30.81 13.20 -8.51
C ILE A 300 -31.19 11.73 -8.33
N ALA A 301 -32.29 11.27 -8.93
CA ALA A 301 -32.77 9.88 -8.78
C ALA A 301 -31.63 8.86 -8.99
N LYS A 302 -30.85 9.01 -10.07
CA LYS A 302 -29.70 8.13 -10.35
C LYS A 302 -28.58 8.22 -9.32
N LEU A 303 -28.34 9.41 -8.79
CA LEU A 303 -27.29 9.63 -7.76
C LEU A 303 -27.72 9.06 -6.41
N THR A 304 -29.02 9.04 -6.11
CA THR A 304 -29.56 8.48 -4.87
C THR A 304 -29.36 6.96 -4.76
N GLU A 305 -29.42 6.27 -5.89
CA GLU A 305 -29.21 4.82 -5.96
C GLU A 305 -27.73 4.43 -6.12
N ALA A 306 -26.86 5.40 -6.40
CA ALA A 306 -25.44 5.14 -6.67
C ALA A 306 -24.71 4.67 -5.41
N PRO A 307 -23.86 3.63 -5.49
CA PRO A 307 -23.11 3.09 -4.34
C PRO A 307 -21.90 3.98 -3.97
N ILE A 308 -22.17 5.21 -3.53
CA ILE A 308 -21.16 6.17 -3.05
C ILE A 308 -21.28 6.30 -1.55
N TYR A 309 -20.20 6.02 -0.84
CA TYR A 309 -20.12 6.10 0.62
C TYR A 309 -19.14 7.19 1.02
N ILE A 310 -19.58 8.15 1.82
CA ILE A 310 -18.79 9.32 2.22
C ILE A 310 -18.51 9.25 3.72
N ASP A 311 -17.23 9.40 4.08
CA ASP A 311 -16.77 9.56 5.46
C ASP A 311 -16.05 10.91 5.55
N ASP A 312 -16.49 11.79 6.46
CA ASP A 312 -15.93 13.11 6.70
C ASP A 312 -15.27 13.25 8.07
N THR A 313 -14.77 12.13 8.61
CA THR A 313 -14.02 12.12 9.86
C THR A 313 -12.75 12.96 9.74
N PRO A 314 -12.59 14.03 10.53
CA PRO A 314 -11.39 14.86 10.49
C PRO A 314 -10.18 14.12 11.08
N ALA A 315 -8.97 14.45 10.62
CA ALA A 315 -7.70 13.91 11.13
C ALA A 315 -7.63 12.36 11.20
N LEU A 316 -8.25 11.70 10.20
CA LEU A 316 -8.34 10.24 10.09
C LEU A 316 -6.94 9.61 10.16
N SER A 317 -6.74 8.66 11.08
CA SER A 317 -5.51 7.89 11.14
C SER A 317 -5.45 6.82 10.04
N VAL A 318 -4.23 6.39 9.67
CA VAL A 318 -4.05 5.30 8.69
C VAL A 318 -4.72 4.01 9.15
N PHE A 319 -4.70 3.72 10.45
CA PHE A 319 -5.32 2.53 11.03
C PHE A 319 -6.85 2.59 10.97
N GLU A 320 -7.41 3.73 11.30
CA GLU A 320 -8.85 3.95 11.21
C GLU A 320 -9.33 3.88 9.76
N PHE A 321 -8.59 4.49 8.82
CA PHE A 321 -8.84 4.37 7.39
C PHE A 321 -8.89 2.90 6.95
N ARG A 322 -7.88 2.10 7.33
CA ARG A 322 -7.82 0.67 7.03
C ARG A 322 -9.01 -0.10 7.58
N SER A 323 -9.35 0.15 8.85
CA SER A 323 -10.47 -0.51 9.53
C SER A 323 -11.81 -0.19 8.84
N LYS A 324 -12.05 1.10 8.53
CA LYS A 324 -13.24 1.56 7.82
C LYS A 324 -13.30 0.99 6.40
N CYS A 325 -12.21 1.04 5.62
CA CYS A 325 -12.17 0.43 4.29
C CYS A 325 -12.47 -1.06 4.31
N ARG A 326 -11.85 -1.82 5.23
CA ARG A 326 -12.09 -3.26 5.38
C ARG A 326 -13.57 -3.55 5.64
N ARG A 327 -14.20 -2.81 6.55
CA ARG A 327 -15.63 -2.93 6.83
C ARG A 327 -16.47 -2.60 5.60
N MET A 328 -16.14 -1.51 4.88
CA MET A 328 -16.89 -1.09 3.69
C MET A 328 -16.75 -2.09 2.54
N VAL A 329 -15.58 -2.70 2.33
CA VAL A 329 -15.39 -3.78 1.36
C VAL A 329 -16.30 -4.96 1.68
N MET A 330 -16.36 -5.37 2.97
CA MET A 330 -17.15 -6.53 3.39
C MET A 330 -18.66 -6.29 3.38
N GLN A 331 -19.10 -5.09 3.80
CA GLN A 331 -20.52 -4.78 3.99
C GLN A 331 -21.18 -4.19 2.75
N TYR A 332 -20.45 -3.35 2.01
CA TYR A 332 -20.99 -2.56 0.90
C TYR A 332 -20.34 -2.88 -0.44
N ASN A 333 -19.44 -3.88 -0.47
CA ASN A 333 -18.72 -4.31 -1.68
C ASN A 333 -18.09 -3.13 -2.45
N ILE A 334 -17.42 -2.22 -1.72
CA ILE A 334 -16.71 -1.12 -2.37
C ILE A 334 -15.56 -1.67 -3.22
N SER A 335 -15.40 -1.08 -4.39
CA SER A 335 -14.37 -1.47 -5.35
C SER A 335 -13.17 -0.54 -5.33
N ILE A 336 -13.33 0.70 -4.84
CA ILE A 336 -12.30 1.73 -4.84
C ILE A 336 -12.43 2.66 -3.64
N ALA A 337 -11.30 3.09 -3.09
CA ALA A 337 -11.25 4.08 -2.01
C ALA A 337 -10.53 5.36 -2.47
N ILE A 338 -11.05 6.51 -2.07
CA ILE A 338 -10.54 7.84 -2.43
C ILE A 338 -10.33 8.66 -1.16
N ILE A 339 -9.18 9.33 -1.03
CA ILE A 339 -8.80 10.16 0.12
C ILE A 339 -8.56 11.60 -0.32
N ASP A 340 -9.31 12.56 0.21
CA ASP A 340 -9.12 14.00 -0.03
C ASP A 340 -8.78 14.73 1.28
N TYR A 341 -7.50 15.02 1.57
CA TYR A 341 -6.25 14.70 0.91
C TYR A 341 -5.27 14.10 1.95
N MET A 342 -4.33 13.29 1.49
CA MET A 342 -3.46 12.46 2.34
C MET A 342 -2.60 13.24 3.35
N GLN A 343 -2.25 14.50 3.09
CA GLN A 343 -1.49 15.31 4.02
C GLN A 343 -2.29 15.74 5.27
N LEU A 344 -3.61 15.54 5.32
CA LEU A 344 -4.40 15.75 6.53
C LEU A 344 -4.56 14.48 7.38
N MET A 345 -4.09 13.35 6.89
CA MET A 345 -4.07 12.11 7.68
C MET A 345 -3.09 12.24 8.84
N SER A 346 -3.40 11.57 9.94
CA SER A 346 -2.54 11.47 11.11
C SER A 346 -1.75 10.16 11.11
N TRP A 347 -0.50 10.26 11.57
CA TRP A 347 0.36 9.10 11.84
C TRP A 347 0.54 8.95 13.35
N THR A 348 0.23 7.77 13.89
CA THR A 348 0.30 7.49 15.34
C THR A 348 1.67 7.00 15.82
N GLY A 349 2.66 6.87 14.92
CA GLY A 349 4.02 6.46 15.26
C GLY A 349 4.93 7.62 15.69
N ASP A 350 6.00 7.31 16.42
CA ASP A 350 6.97 8.31 16.94
C ASP A 350 7.87 8.83 15.80
N THR A 351 7.43 9.90 15.11
CA THR A 351 8.17 10.55 14.01
C THR A 351 8.92 11.81 14.46
N LYS A 352 8.91 12.16 15.75
CA LYS A 352 9.60 13.31 16.35
C LYS A 352 9.44 14.63 15.58
N GLY A 353 8.24 14.84 14.99
CA GLY A 353 7.89 16.09 14.31
C GLY A 353 8.44 16.26 12.89
N ASN A 354 8.95 15.20 12.26
CA ASN A 354 9.35 15.25 10.84
C ASN A 354 8.16 14.94 9.92
N ARG A 355 7.54 15.99 9.40
CA ARG A 355 6.35 15.89 8.52
C ARG A 355 6.61 15.09 7.25
N GLU A 356 7.80 15.21 6.66
CA GLU A 356 8.17 14.44 5.46
C GLU A 356 8.17 12.94 5.75
N GLN A 357 8.67 12.54 6.91
CA GLN A 357 8.67 11.15 7.35
C GLN A 357 7.26 10.63 7.61
N GLU A 358 6.37 11.43 8.19
CA GLU A 358 4.96 11.07 8.39
C GLU A 358 4.28 10.78 7.06
N VAL A 359 4.38 11.69 6.11
CA VAL A 359 3.79 11.55 4.78
C VAL A 359 4.36 10.33 4.04
N SER A 360 5.66 10.05 4.21
CA SER A 360 6.30 8.85 3.66
C SER A 360 5.72 7.58 4.26
N ASN A 361 5.52 7.54 5.58
CA ASN A 361 4.93 6.38 6.26
C ASN A 361 3.45 6.18 5.85
N ILE A 362 2.69 7.28 5.73
CA ILE A 362 1.31 7.26 5.26
C ILE A 362 1.24 6.68 3.84
N SER A 363 2.06 7.18 2.91
CA SER A 363 2.10 6.71 1.52
C SER A 363 2.36 5.20 1.42
N ARG A 364 3.40 4.74 2.12
CA ARG A 364 3.75 3.31 2.16
C ARG A 364 2.63 2.45 2.74
N SER A 365 1.97 2.95 3.79
CA SER A 365 0.85 2.26 4.41
C SER A 365 -0.38 2.21 3.51
N LEU A 366 -0.70 3.28 2.78
CA LEU A 366 -1.79 3.29 1.79
C LEU A 366 -1.55 2.25 0.69
N LYS A 367 -0.30 2.13 0.19
CA LYS A 367 0.06 1.07 -0.77
C LYS A 367 -0.10 -0.33 -0.17
N ALA A 368 0.27 -0.53 1.09
CA ALA A 368 0.08 -1.80 1.77
C ALA A 368 -1.41 -2.15 1.93
N ILE A 369 -2.25 -1.17 2.28
CA ILE A 369 -3.71 -1.31 2.41
C ILE A 369 -4.35 -1.65 1.05
N ALA A 370 -3.96 -0.97 -0.03
CA ALA A 370 -4.43 -1.27 -1.38
C ALA A 370 -4.16 -2.75 -1.75
N LYS A 371 -2.96 -3.25 -1.44
CA LYS A 371 -2.59 -4.66 -1.65
C LYS A 371 -3.35 -5.62 -0.74
N GLU A 372 -3.57 -5.26 0.52
CA GLU A 372 -4.27 -6.10 1.50
C GLU A 372 -5.74 -6.29 1.12
N LEU A 373 -6.41 -5.18 0.79
CA LEU A 373 -7.83 -5.18 0.47
C LEU A 373 -8.13 -5.54 -0.99
N ASN A 374 -7.08 -5.64 -1.83
CA ASN A 374 -7.17 -5.89 -3.27
C ASN A 374 -8.07 -4.88 -4.00
N ILE A 375 -7.99 -3.61 -3.63
CA ILE A 375 -8.71 -2.50 -4.27
C ILE A 375 -7.73 -1.39 -4.64
N PRO A 376 -7.98 -0.59 -5.70
CA PRO A 376 -7.24 0.64 -5.93
C PRO A 376 -7.54 1.68 -4.84
N VAL A 377 -6.49 2.42 -4.46
CA VAL A 377 -6.60 3.55 -3.55
C VAL A 377 -6.13 4.81 -4.27
N ILE A 378 -7.02 5.79 -4.38
CA ILE A 378 -6.72 7.12 -4.92
C ILE A 378 -6.45 8.07 -3.76
N ALA A 379 -5.24 8.60 -3.67
CA ALA A 379 -4.85 9.58 -2.67
C ALA A 379 -4.63 10.95 -3.33
N LEU A 380 -5.38 11.94 -2.88
CA LEU A 380 -5.16 13.31 -3.33
C LEU A 380 -3.95 13.91 -2.60
N SER A 381 -3.15 14.70 -3.32
CA SER A 381 -1.97 15.36 -2.78
C SER A 381 -1.92 16.83 -3.23
N GLN A 382 -1.33 17.67 -2.39
CA GLN A 382 -1.10 19.08 -2.74
C GLN A 382 0.35 19.26 -3.20
N LEU A 383 0.54 19.97 -4.33
CA LEU A 383 1.86 20.29 -4.86
C LEU A 383 2.53 21.44 -4.11
N ASN A 384 3.87 21.46 -4.12
CA ASN A 384 4.67 22.55 -3.56
C ASN A 384 4.37 23.89 -4.27
N ARG A 385 4.48 25.00 -3.53
CA ARG A 385 4.27 26.36 -4.05
C ARG A 385 5.34 26.79 -5.07
N MET A 386 6.47 26.14 -5.13
CA MET A 386 7.56 26.46 -6.05
C MET A 386 7.15 26.42 -7.53
N VAL A 387 6.15 25.62 -7.89
CA VAL A 387 5.57 25.57 -9.25
C VAL A 387 5.09 26.98 -9.70
N GLU A 388 4.49 27.75 -8.80
CA GLU A 388 3.96 29.07 -9.10
C GLU A 388 5.05 30.11 -9.37
N GLY A 389 6.21 29.97 -8.75
CA GLY A 389 7.37 30.86 -8.94
C GLY A 389 8.23 30.53 -10.16
N ARG A 390 8.00 29.40 -10.83
CA ARG A 390 8.84 28.93 -11.93
C ARG A 390 8.69 29.84 -13.16
N SER A 391 9.81 30.28 -13.73
CA SER A 391 9.86 31.03 -15.01
C SER A 391 9.69 30.07 -16.20
N GLY A 392 9.30 30.58 -17.38
CA GLY A 392 9.19 29.75 -18.60
C GLY A 392 7.78 29.69 -19.21
N GLY A 393 6.90 30.67 -18.90
CA GLY A 393 5.57 30.77 -19.50
C GLY A 393 4.67 29.57 -19.19
N LEU A 394 3.86 29.15 -20.14
CA LEU A 394 2.90 28.06 -20.03
C LEU A 394 3.59 26.74 -19.62
N GLN A 395 4.69 26.37 -20.27
CA GLN A 395 5.44 25.16 -19.99
C GLN A 395 6.12 25.19 -18.62
N GLY A 396 6.60 26.35 -18.18
CA GLY A 396 7.23 26.51 -16.86
C GLY A 396 6.27 26.27 -15.69
N LYS A 397 4.97 26.49 -15.86
CA LYS A 397 3.94 26.27 -14.84
C LYS A 397 3.36 24.85 -14.84
N ARG A 398 3.78 24.02 -15.78
CA ARG A 398 3.35 22.64 -15.86
C ARG A 398 3.95 21.82 -14.71
N PRO A 399 3.16 21.05 -13.93
CA PRO A 399 3.65 20.25 -12.82
C PRO A 399 4.62 19.15 -13.27
N GLN A 400 5.56 18.82 -12.40
CA GLN A 400 6.56 17.76 -12.58
C GLN A 400 6.64 16.89 -11.32
N LEU A 401 7.17 15.65 -11.43
CA LEU A 401 7.35 14.76 -10.27
C LEU A 401 8.14 15.39 -9.13
N ALA A 402 9.13 16.23 -9.45
CA ALA A 402 9.90 16.98 -8.45
C ALA A 402 9.06 17.95 -7.60
N ASP A 403 7.85 18.30 -8.04
CA ASP A 403 6.94 19.19 -7.32
C ASP A 403 6.21 18.48 -6.17
N LEU A 404 6.29 17.13 -6.11
CA LEU A 404 5.90 16.31 -4.97
C LEU A 404 6.99 16.28 -3.87
N ARG A 405 8.00 17.13 -3.90
CA ARG A 405 9.30 17.04 -3.25
C ARG A 405 9.30 17.08 -1.70
N GLU A 406 8.23 17.49 -1.03
CA GLU A 406 8.06 17.28 0.41
C GLU A 406 7.70 15.81 0.73
N SER A 407 7.67 14.96 -0.30
CA SER A 407 7.18 13.59 -0.24
C SER A 407 7.83 12.74 -1.35
N GLY A 408 9.16 12.73 -1.44
CA GLY A 408 9.88 11.86 -2.40
C GLY A 408 9.48 10.39 -2.30
N ALA A 409 9.01 9.96 -1.15
CA ALA A 409 8.45 8.63 -0.94
C ALA A 409 7.11 8.44 -1.68
N ILE A 410 6.25 9.46 -1.79
CA ILE A 410 4.98 9.35 -2.54
C ILE A 410 5.27 8.97 -3.99
N GLU A 411 6.27 9.61 -4.60
CA GLU A 411 6.69 9.29 -5.96
C GLU A 411 7.14 7.83 -6.07
N GLN A 412 7.90 7.32 -5.10
CA GLN A 412 8.41 5.95 -5.14
C GLN A 412 7.31 4.91 -4.92
N ASP A 413 6.42 5.13 -3.95
CA ASP A 413 5.40 4.19 -3.53
C ASP A 413 4.23 4.10 -4.52
N ALA A 414 3.84 5.24 -5.15
CA ALA A 414 2.73 5.30 -6.10
C ALA A 414 3.01 4.49 -7.36
N ASP A 415 1.99 3.78 -7.86
CA ASP A 415 2.03 3.09 -9.15
C ASP A 415 1.70 4.05 -10.29
N ILE A 416 0.75 4.96 -10.05
CA ILE A 416 0.34 6.01 -11.00
C ILE A 416 0.39 7.36 -10.29
N VAL A 417 1.01 8.35 -10.94
CA VAL A 417 0.99 9.76 -10.51
C VAL A 417 0.35 10.59 -11.60
N VAL A 418 -0.69 11.31 -11.23
CA VAL A 418 -1.48 12.17 -12.12
C VAL A 418 -1.43 13.59 -11.63
N PHE A 419 -1.18 14.55 -12.52
CA PHE A 419 -1.29 15.96 -12.21
C PHE A 419 -2.49 16.60 -12.91
N ILE A 420 -3.15 17.51 -12.22
CA ILE A 420 -4.19 18.36 -12.81
C ILE A 420 -3.58 19.74 -13.06
N HIS A 421 -3.55 20.13 -14.32
CA HIS A 421 -3.05 21.43 -14.75
C HIS A 421 -4.13 22.22 -15.48
N ARG A 422 -4.32 23.49 -15.10
CA ARG A 422 -5.26 24.40 -15.72
C ARG A 422 -4.55 25.73 -16.01
N PRO A 423 -4.13 25.95 -17.27
CA PRO A 423 -3.40 27.13 -17.68
C PRO A 423 -4.12 28.45 -17.35
N GLU A 424 -5.44 28.49 -17.48
CA GLU A 424 -6.32 29.61 -17.15
C GLU A 424 -6.09 30.15 -15.73
N LYS A 425 -5.78 29.28 -14.75
CA LYS A 425 -5.53 29.66 -13.36
C LYS A 425 -4.22 30.43 -13.17
N TYR A 426 -3.31 30.30 -14.13
CA TYR A 426 -2.04 31.05 -14.17
C TYR A 426 -2.14 32.29 -15.07
N GLY A 427 -3.36 32.62 -15.58
CA GLY A 427 -3.60 33.78 -16.44
C GLY A 427 -3.36 33.53 -17.94
N PHE A 428 -3.09 32.27 -18.34
CA PHE A 428 -2.94 31.92 -19.75
C PHE A 428 -4.32 31.60 -20.35
N THR A 429 -4.83 32.50 -21.20
CA THR A 429 -6.14 32.35 -21.84
C THR A 429 -6.06 31.83 -23.27
N GLU A 430 -4.86 31.84 -23.86
CA GLU A 430 -4.59 31.40 -25.22
C GLU A 430 -3.26 30.60 -25.23
N ASP A 431 -3.16 29.65 -26.13
CA ASP A 431 -1.92 28.93 -26.42
C ASP A 431 -1.03 29.71 -27.39
N HIS A 432 0.11 29.12 -27.77
CA HIS A 432 1.05 29.72 -28.71
C HIS A 432 0.49 29.85 -30.14
N GLU A 433 -0.58 29.11 -30.46
CA GLU A 433 -1.26 29.10 -31.76
C GLU A 433 -2.50 30.00 -31.79
N GLY A 434 -2.84 30.65 -30.65
CA GLY A 434 -3.99 31.51 -30.51
C GLY A 434 -5.30 30.77 -30.16
N ASN A 435 -5.25 29.48 -29.85
CA ASN A 435 -6.43 28.74 -29.41
C ASN A 435 -6.80 29.11 -27.97
N SER A 436 -8.09 29.19 -27.68
CA SER A 436 -8.58 29.53 -26.35
C SER A 436 -8.32 28.38 -25.35
N LEU A 437 -7.67 28.72 -24.23
CA LEU A 437 -7.43 27.80 -23.11
C LEU A 437 -8.48 27.99 -21.99
N ARG A 438 -9.57 28.72 -22.20
CA ARG A 438 -10.64 28.91 -21.22
C ARG A 438 -11.38 27.58 -20.98
N GLY A 439 -11.46 27.18 -19.72
CA GLY A 439 -12.05 25.89 -19.34
C GLY A 439 -11.20 24.69 -19.73
N PHE A 440 -10.04 24.85 -20.36
CA PHE A 440 -9.13 23.74 -20.65
C PHE A 440 -8.47 23.25 -19.38
N ALA A 441 -8.45 21.93 -19.25
CA ALA A 441 -7.76 21.22 -18.17
C ALA A 441 -6.97 20.06 -18.74
N GLU A 442 -5.77 19.88 -18.26
CA GLU A 442 -4.87 18.81 -18.67
C GLU A 442 -4.66 17.85 -17.50
N ILE A 443 -4.93 16.58 -17.73
CA ILE A 443 -4.66 15.49 -16.80
C ILE A 443 -3.38 14.81 -17.27
N ILE A 444 -2.29 15.07 -16.56
CA ILE A 444 -0.94 14.65 -16.94
C ILE A 444 -0.61 13.35 -16.20
N ILE A 445 -0.44 12.25 -16.90
CA ILE A 445 0.05 10.99 -16.32
C ILE A 445 1.57 11.06 -16.28
N ALA A 446 2.13 11.50 -15.14
CA ALA A 446 3.57 11.73 -14.98
C ALA A 446 4.35 10.49 -14.57
N LYS A 447 3.67 9.49 -13.99
CA LYS A 447 4.22 8.18 -13.65
C LYS A 447 3.16 7.11 -13.89
N HIS A 448 3.54 6.03 -14.52
CA HIS A 448 2.72 4.83 -14.69
C HIS A 448 3.64 3.60 -14.74
N ARG A 449 3.60 2.75 -13.70
CA ARG A 449 4.50 1.57 -13.63
C ARG A 449 4.24 0.55 -14.72
N ASN A 450 2.97 0.36 -15.09
CA ASN A 450 2.53 -0.71 -15.97
C ASN A 450 2.01 -0.22 -17.33
N GLY A 451 2.22 1.06 -17.67
CA GLY A 451 1.66 1.64 -18.90
C GLY A 451 2.39 2.89 -19.40
N ALA A 452 1.82 3.50 -20.42
CA ALA A 452 2.36 4.69 -21.07
C ALA A 452 2.15 5.97 -20.24
N LEU A 453 2.98 6.97 -20.50
CA LEU A 453 2.80 8.35 -20.04
C LEU A 453 2.14 9.12 -21.17
N ASP A 454 1.07 9.86 -20.85
CA ASP A 454 0.39 10.72 -21.83
C ASP A 454 -0.40 11.82 -21.10
N ASP A 455 -0.85 12.79 -21.85
CA ASP A 455 -1.65 13.91 -21.40
C ASP A 455 -3.08 13.77 -21.90
N VAL A 456 -4.04 13.86 -20.98
CA VAL A 456 -5.46 13.73 -21.26
C VAL A 456 -6.11 15.11 -21.19
N PRO A 457 -6.52 15.70 -22.33
CA PRO A 457 -7.26 16.96 -22.34
C PRO A 457 -8.69 16.73 -21.86
N LEU A 458 -9.14 17.58 -20.95
CA LEU A 458 -10.52 17.63 -20.46
C LEU A 458 -11.04 19.08 -20.48
N THR A 459 -12.34 19.24 -20.38
CA THR A 459 -12.99 20.53 -20.21
C THR A 459 -13.47 20.68 -18.77
N PHE A 460 -13.11 21.78 -18.13
CA PHE A 460 -13.60 22.12 -16.80
C PHE A 460 -14.69 23.21 -16.89
N LYS A 461 -15.92 22.84 -16.59
CA LYS A 461 -17.07 23.74 -16.50
C LYS A 461 -17.08 24.38 -15.09
N SER A 462 -16.49 25.57 -14.97
CA SER A 462 -16.27 26.23 -13.68
C SER A 462 -17.57 26.55 -12.91
N GLN A 463 -18.66 26.82 -13.62
CA GLN A 463 -19.99 27.11 -13.04
C GLN A 463 -20.55 25.93 -12.26
N PHE A 464 -20.24 24.70 -12.72
CA PHE A 464 -20.75 23.45 -12.14
C PHE A 464 -19.67 22.64 -11.41
N ALA A 465 -18.45 23.16 -11.37
CA ALA A 465 -17.27 22.46 -10.84
C ALA A 465 -17.13 21.04 -11.41
N LYS A 466 -17.40 20.84 -12.71
CA LYS A 466 -17.49 19.56 -13.40
C LYS A 466 -16.39 19.40 -14.43
N PHE A 467 -15.75 18.23 -14.45
CA PHE A 467 -14.88 17.83 -15.55
C PHE A 467 -15.67 17.00 -16.55
N THR A 468 -15.49 17.29 -17.83
CA THR A 468 -16.12 16.59 -18.96
C THR A 468 -15.10 16.34 -20.06
N GLU A 469 -15.36 15.37 -20.92
CA GLU A 469 -14.61 15.23 -22.16
C GLU A 469 -14.85 16.43 -23.08
N PRO A 470 -13.87 16.84 -23.91
CA PRO A 470 -14.05 17.90 -24.89
C PRO A 470 -15.10 17.53 -25.94
N GLU A 471 -16.04 18.42 -26.23
CA GLU A 471 -17.17 18.18 -27.17
C GLU A 471 -16.71 17.88 -28.61
N ASN A 472 -15.47 18.23 -29.00
CA ASN A 472 -14.91 18.06 -30.34
C ASN A 472 -13.95 16.87 -30.48
N PHE A 473 -14.00 15.89 -29.56
CA PHE A 473 -13.28 14.64 -29.74
C PHE A 473 -14.01 13.72 -30.75
N SER A 474 -14.15 14.20 -32.01
CA SER A 474 -14.40 13.31 -33.14
C SER A 474 -13.20 12.40 -33.24
N VAL A 475 -13.43 11.13 -32.92
CA VAL A 475 -12.45 10.05 -32.95
C VAL A 475 -11.94 9.90 -34.38
N SER A 476 -10.89 10.64 -34.73
CA SER A 476 -10.05 10.26 -35.85
C SER A 476 -9.26 9.03 -35.38
N PHE A 477 -9.71 7.86 -35.80
CA PHE A 477 -8.98 6.61 -35.63
C PHE A 477 -7.69 6.68 -36.47
N GLY A 478 -6.70 7.44 -36.02
CA GLY A 478 -5.33 7.29 -36.42
C GLY A 478 -4.80 6.05 -35.73
N VAL A 479 -4.40 5.08 -36.53
CA VAL A 479 -3.66 3.89 -36.07
C VAL A 479 -2.57 4.35 -35.11
N PRO A 480 -2.48 3.84 -33.87
CA PRO A 480 -1.42 4.23 -32.95
C PRO A 480 -0.08 3.86 -33.58
N GLN A 481 0.76 4.85 -33.85
CA GLN A 481 2.18 4.60 -34.08
C GLN A 481 2.72 4.02 -32.77
N ILE A 482 3.02 2.74 -32.80
CA ILE A 482 3.75 2.07 -31.73
C ILE A 482 5.16 2.67 -31.79
N ILE A 483 5.43 3.67 -30.94
CA ILE A 483 6.79 4.13 -30.71
C ILE A 483 7.46 3.02 -29.91
N GLY A 484 8.29 2.23 -30.60
CA GLY A 484 9.08 1.17 -29.98
C GLY A 484 9.93 1.74 -28.84
N SER A 485 10.06 0.98 -27.78
CA SER A 485 10.91 1.32 -26.64
C SER A 485 12.34 1.60 -27.15
N LYS A 486 12.90 2.75 -26.79
CA LYS A 486 14.29 3.14 -27.10
C LYS A 486 15.37 2.19 -26.54
N MET A 487 14.98 1.12 -25.87
CA MET A 487 15.89 0.09 -25.37
C MET A 487 16.37 -0.90 -26.43
N ASN A 488 15.80 -0.89 -27.65
CA ASN A 488 16.19 -1.79 -28.75
C ASN A 488 16.89 -1.09 -29.90
N ASP A 489 17.25 0.18 -29.79
CA ASP A 489 17.84 0.97 -30.89
C ASP A 489 19.38 1.03 -30.88
N GLU A 490 20.06 0.15 -30.16
CA GLU A 490 21.51 -0.04 -30.35
C GLU A 490 21.76 -1.41 -30.97
N VAL A 491 21.75 -1.51 -32.28
CA VAL A 491 22.63 -2.26 -33.19
C VAL A 491 22.14 -2.08 -34.63
N VAL A 492 22.54 -1.04 -35.33
CA VAL A 492 22.68 -1.10 -36.80
C VAL A 492 23.80 -0.17 -37.21
N GLY A 493 24.82 -0.77 -37.67
CA GLY A 493 25.94 -0.10 -38.33
C GLY A 493 27.03 -1.08 -38.74
N ILE A 494 26.72 -2.03 -39.63
CA ILE A 494 27.75 -2.65 -40.47
C ILE A 494 27.14 -2.85 -41.86
N ASP A 495 27.65 -2.06 -42.81
CA ASP A 495 27.49 -2.26 -44.24
C ASP A 495 27.95 -3.65 -44.63
N ALA A 496 27.11 -4.39 -45.32
CA ALA A 496 27.51 -5.60 -46.03
C ALA A 496 26.89 -5.61 -47.43
N GLU A 497 27.60 -4.99 -48.39
CA GLU A 497 27.68 -5.53 -49.73
C GLU A 497 28.27 -6.95 -49.64
N TYR A 498 27.56 -7.96 -50.09
CA TYR A 498 28.06 -9.10 -50.86
C TYR A 498 26.98 -10.16 -51.11
N GLY A 499 26.58 -10.34 -52.38
CA GLY A 499 26.66 -11.65 -53.06
C GLY A 499 25.59 -12.70 -52.72
N ASN A 500 24.64 -12.79 -53.62
CA ASN A 500 23.80 -13.95 -53.93
C ASN A 500 24.60 -15.27 -53.88
N THR A 501 24.29 -16.18 -52.92
CA THR A 501 24.55 -17.61 -53.09
C THR A 501 23.43 -18.42 -52.44
N SER A 502 22.73 -19.17 -53.29
CA SER A 502 21.73 -20.18 -52.98
C SER A 502 22.32 -21.34 -52.17
N PHE A 503 21.68 -21.71 -51.05
CA PHE A 503 21.95 -22.97 -50.35
C PHE A 503 20.94 -24.04 -50.76
N PRO A 504 21.43 -25.29 -51.05
CA PRO A 504 20.57 -26.40 -51.43
C PRO A 504 19.86 -27.02 -50.19
N ALA A 505 18.69 -27.57 -50.48
CA ALA A 505 17.83 -28.32 -49.55
C ALA A 505 18.58 -29.51 -48.93
N ARG A 506 18.47 -29.68 -47.61
CA ARG A 506 18.91 -30.88 -46.91
C ARG A 506 17.76 -31.87 -46.82
N GLU A 507 18.03 -33.04 -47.40
CA GLU A 507 17.22 -34.25 -47.37
C GLU A 507 16.95 -34.77 -45.96
N ARG A 508 15.76 -35.34 -45.79
CA ARG A 508 15.35 -36.15 -44.65
C ARG A 508 16.16 -37.45 -44.63
N MET A 509 16.77 -37.78 -43.55
CA MET A 509 17.20 -39.16 -43.27
C MET A 509 16.34 -39.72 -42.15
N SER A 510 15.78 -40.87 -42.47
CA SER A 510 14.95 -41.77 -41.71
C SER A 510 15.65 -42.42 -40.53
N GLU A 511 14.84 -42.73 -39.51
CA GLU A 511 14.93 -43.73 -38.47
C GLU A 511 15.98 -44.83 -38.61
N GLU A 512 16.68 -45.10 -37.51
CA GLU A 512 16.83 -46.44 -36.94
C GLU A 512 17.53 -46.33 -35.58
N SER A 513 16.84 -46.78 -34.52
CA SER A 513 17.47 -47.11 -33.23
C SER A 513 18.09 -48.51 -33.28
N PRO A 514 19.12 -48.78 -32.46
CA PRO A 514 18.97 -49.85 -31.51
C PRO A 514 19.69 -49.60 -30.17
N PHE A 515 19.05 -50.16 -29.17
CA PHE A 515 19.40 -50.47 -27.76
C PHE A 515 19.13 -49.39 -26.76
#